data_c63076fcf84e3ea4805f2882b306a716
#
_entry.id   c63076fcf84e3ea4805f2882b306a716
#
_cell.length_a   1.000
_cell.length_b   1.000
_cell.length_c   1.000
_cell.angle_alpha   90.00
_cell.angle_beta   90.00
_cell.angle_gamma   90.00
#
_symmetry.space_group_name_H-M   'P 1'
#
loop_
_entity.id
_entity.type
_entity.pdbx_description
1 polymer ?
#
loop_
_entity_poly.entity_id
_entity_poly.type
_entity_poly.pdbx_seq_one_letter_code
_entity_poly.pdbx_strand_id
1 'polypeptide(L)'
;LANTNQVVLPKYLHLDPAYPNPFNPTTNISYNVNIQQELEISVFNLNGQKIRILTNDYHYPGRYSIQFSEQNLPNGIYIIKLQGRKEVHTQKITFIK
;
A
#
# COMPACT_ATOMS: atom_id res chain seq x y z
N LEU A 1 -18.91 30.09 12.73
CA LEU A 1 -18.61 29.68 12.42
C LEU A 1 -17.81 29.18 12.30
N ALA A 2 -17.76 29.02 12.68
CA ALA A 2 -16.84 28.55 12.67
C ALA A 2 -16.13 28.10 11.81
N ASN A 3 -15.52 27.88 11.76
CA ASN A 3 -14.78 27.46 10.99
C ASN A 3 -15.00 26.50 10.30
N THR A 4 -15.58 26.45 10.01
CA THR A 4 -15.90 25.66 9.28
C THR A 4 -15.30 25.49 8.07
N ASN A 5 -14.37 26.04 7.79
CA ASN A 5 -13.64 25.87 6.66
C ASN A 5 -12.89 24.63 6.67
N GLN A 6 -12.78 23.95 7.75
CA GLN A 6 -12.05 22.72 7.77
C GLN A 6 -12.99 21.60 7.52
N VAL A 7 -12.89 21.01 6.36
CA VAL A 7 -13.61 19.80 6.04
C VAL A 7 -12.68 18.65 6.32
N VAL A 8 -13.01 17.86 7.32
CA VAL A 8 -12.25 16.65 7.58
C VAL A 8 -12.93 15.53 6.84
N LEU A 9 -12.29 15.06 5.79
CA LEU A 9 -12.81 13.96 5.01
C LEU A 9 -12.48 12.66 5.72
N PRO A 10 -13.43 11.73 5.82
CA PRO A 10 -13.12 10.44 6.42
C PRO A 10 -12.10 9.71 5.58
N LYS A 11 -11.19 9.04 6.24
CA LYS A 11 -10.25 8.17 5.57
C LYS A 11 -10.79 6.76 5.63
N TYR A 12 -10.98 6.18 4.47
CA TYR A 12 -11.50 4.83 4.36
C TYR A 12 -10.39 3.80 4.38
N LEU A 13 -9.17 4.22 4.06
CA LEU A 13 -8.01 3.35 4.01
C LEU A 13 -6.83 4.05 4.66
N HIS A 14 -5.94 3.27 5.23
CA HIS A 14 -4.67 3.77 5.76
C HIS A 14 -3.60 2.76 5.44
N LEU A 15 -2.48 3.22 4.87
CA LEU A 15 -1.35 2.38 4.54
C LEU A 15 -0.19 2.76 5.46
N ASP A 16 0.25 1.82 6.27
CA ASP A 16 1.40 2.03 7.14
C ASP A 16 2.68 1.96 6.33
N PRO A 17 3.77 2.55 6.84
CA PRO A 17 5.07 2.32 6.22
C PRO A 17 5.43 0.85 6.24
N ALA A 18 5.89 0.33 5.11
CA ALA A 18 6.34 -1.05 5.02
C ALA A 18 7.59 -1.24 5.88
N TYR A 19 7.71 -2.41 6.48
CA TYR A 19 8.85 -2.69 7.34
C TYR A 19 9.28 -4.14 7.18
N PRO A 20 10.57 -4.41 7.04
CA PRO A 20 11.68 -3.45 6.94
C PRO A 20 11.71 -2.75 5.59
N ASN A 21 12.30 -1.56 5.61
CA ASN A 21 12.52 -0.77 4.41
C ASN A 21 13.81 0.04 4.60
N PRO A 22 14.93 -0.24 3.92
CA PRO A 22 15.05 -1.21 2.82
C PRO A 22 14.79 -2.65 3.23
N PHE A 23 14.48 -3.48 2.25
CA PHE A 23 14.14 -4.86 2.53
C PHE A 23 14.97 -5.85 1.71
N ASN A 24 15.13 -7.08 2.25
CA ASN A 24 15.86 -8.17 1.58
C ASN A 24 15.53 -9.48 2.28
N PRO A 25 14.80 -10.38 1.66
CA PRO A 25 14.00 -10.19 0.44
C PRO A 25 12.54 -9.87 0.76
N THR A 26 12.21 -9.65 2.03
CA THR A 26 10.82 -9.58 2.47
C THR A 26 10.54 -8.29 3.19
N THR A 27 9.40 -7.69 2.90
CA THR A 27 8.86 -6.58 3.67
C THR A 27 7.41 -6.86 4.00
N ASN A 28 6.93 -6.30 5.11
CA ASN A 28 5.55 -6.46 5.54
C ASN A 28 4.80 -5.16 5.30
N ILE A 29 3.63 -5.29 4.71
CA ILE A 29 2.76 -4.17 4.39
C ILE A 29 1.52 -4.30 5.25
N SER A 30 1.29 -3.31 6.11
CA SER A 30 0.14 -3.29 7.00
C SER A 30 -0.78 -2.16 6.61
N TYR A 31 -2.08 -2.40 6.69
CA TYR A 31 -3.05 -1.40 6.29
C TYR A 31 -4.34 -1.57 7.05
N ASN A 32 -5.08 -0.49 7.17
CA ASN A 32 -6.41 -0.48 7.80
C ASN A 32 -7.46 -0.20 6.76
N VAL A 33 -8.57 -0.93 6.87
CA VAL A 33 -9.76 -0.69 6.06
C VAL A 33 -10.85 -0.26 7.02
N ASN A 34 -11.41 0.92 6.79
CA ASN A 34 -12.46 1.47 7.67
C ASN A 34 -13.85 1.31 7.10
N ILE A 35 -13.96 1.14 5.80
CA ILE A 35 -15.23 0.88 5.12
C ILE A 35 -15.01 -0.26 4.16
N GLN A 36 -15.93 -1.24 4.18
CA GLN A 36 -15.82 -2.40 3.31
C GLN A 36 -15.80 -1.98 1.85
N GLN A 37 -14.89 -2.55 1.11
CA GLN A 37 -14.70 -2.19 -0.30
C GLN A 37 -13.76 -3.17 -0.98
N GLU A 38 -13.81 -3.19 -2.30
CA GLU A 38 -12.78 -3.86 -3.07
C GLU A 38 -11.53 -3.01 -3.05
N LEU A 39 -10.39 -3.66 -2.92
CA LEU A 39 -9.14 -2.94 -3.01
C LEU A 39 -8.06 -3.82 -3.63
N GLU A 40 -7.05 -3.15 -4.15
CA GLU A 40 -5.90 -3.82 -4.76
C GLU A 40 -4.64 -3.23 -4.19
N ILE A 41 -3.71 -4.10 -3.80
CA ILE A 41 -2.36 -3.69 -3.44
C ILE A 41 -1.41 -4.27 -4.47
N SER A 42 -0.65 -3.40 -5.12
CA SER A 42 0.25 -3.79 -6.19
C SER A 42 1.62 -3.18 -5.98
N VAL A 43 2.63 -3.78 -6.58
CA VAL A 43 3.99 -3.27 -6.56
C VAL A 43 4.38 -2.92 -7.99
N PHE A 44 4.95 -1.72 -8.15
CA PHE A 44 5.37 -1.20 -9.44
C PHE A 44 6.86 -0.90 -9.41
N ASN A 45 7.51 -1.02 -10.56
CA ASN A 45 8.86 -0.48 -10.70
C ASN A 45 8.79 1.00 -11.09
N LEU A 46 9.94 1.65 -11.22
CA LEU A 46 9.98 3.07 -11.53
C LEU A 46 9.59 3.37 -12.97
N ASN A 47 9.52 2.37 -13.81
CA ASN A 47 9.02 2.56 -15.18
C ASN A 47 7.51 2.52 -15.26
N GLY A 48 6.85 2.31 -14.11
CA GLY A 48 5.40 2.24 -14.06
C GLY A 48 4.83 0.88 -14.39
N GLN A 49 5.68 -0.14 -14.47
CA GLN A 49 5.21 -1.49 -14.73
C GLN A 49 4.75 -2.14 -13.45
N LYS A 50 3.58 -2.74 -13.47
CA LYS A 50 3.05 -3.50 -12.35
C LYS A 50 3.76 -4.85 -12.34
N ILE A 51 4.57 -5.10 -11.33
CA ILE A 51 5.35 -6.32 -11.27
C ILE A 51 4.70 -7.39 -10.40
N ARG A 52 3.83 -7.01 -9.51
CA ARG A 52 3.15 -7.97 -8.66
C ARG A 52 1.83 -7.40 -8.15
N ILE A 53 0.80 -8.24 -8.10
CA ILE A 53 -0.43 -7.93 -7.39
C ILE A 53 -0.39 -8.74 -6.10
N LEU A 54 -0.41 -8.05 -4.96
CA LEU A 54 -0.33 -8.71 -3.66
C LEU A 54 -1.70 -9.13 -3.16
N THR A 55 -2.71 -8.32 -3.39
CA THR A 55 -4.09 -8.67 -3.09
C THR A 55 -5.00 -7.88 -4.02
N ASN A 56 -6.11 -8.49 -4.38
CA ASN A 56 -7.12 -7.84 -5.20
C ASN A 56 -8.44 -8.50 -4.82
N ASP A 57 -9.09 -7.94 -3.80
CA ASP A 57 -10.20 -8.63 -3.18
C ASP A 57 -11.07 -7.67 -2.41
N TYR A 58 -12.25 -8.13 -2.05
CA TYR A 58 -13.17 -7.38 -1.21
C TYR A 58 -12.69 -7.49 0.23
N HIS A 59 -12.62 -6.35 0.92
CA HIS A 59 -12.15 -6.30 2.31
C HIS A 59 -13.22 -5.74 3.21
N TYR A 60 -13.42 -6.39 4.35
CA TYR A 60 -14.26 -5.86 5.42
C TYR A 60 -13.42 -4.97 6.33
N PRO A 61 -14.05 -4.11 7.13
CA PRO A 61 -13.29 -3.27 8.05
C PRO A 61 -12.39 -4.11 8.94
N GLY A 62 -11.17 -3.62 9.12
CA GLY A 62 -10.21 -4.31 9.97
C GLY A 62 -8.80 -3.92 9.63
N ARG A 63 -7.87 -4.53 10.35
CA ARG A 63 -6.45 -4.34 10.14
C ARG A 63 -5.88 -5.58 9.45
N TYR A 64 -5.09 -5.35 8.43
CA TYR A 64 -4.55 -6.41 7.59
C TYR A 64 -3.04 -6.26 7.45
N SER A 65 -2.40 -7.38 7.18
CA SER A 65 -0.98 -7.39 6.90
C SER A 65 -0.71 -8.40 5.78
N ILE A 66 0.17 -8.03 4.87
CA ILE A 66 0.53 -8.89 3.77
C ILE A 66 2.03 -8.76 3.53
N GLN A 67 2.66 -9.84 3.13
CA GLN A 67 4.10 -9.85 2.86
C GLN A 67 4.35 -9.70 1.38
N PHE A 68 5.38 -8.93 1.06
CA PHE A 68 5.97 -8.92 -0.26
C PHE A 68 7.37 -9.51 -0.15
N SER A 69 7.60 -10.62 -0.84
CA SER A 69 8.87 -11.31 -0.81
C SER A 69 9.29 -11.66 -2.22
N GLU A 70 10.47 -11.20 -2.62
CA GLU A 70 10.92 -11.44 -3.98
C GLU A 70 12.44 -11.43 -3.98
N GLN A 71 13.03 -12.52 -4.46
CA GLN A 71 14.48 -12.68 -4.43
C GLN A 71 15.17 -12.26 -5.72
N ASN A 72 14.43 -12.21 -6.80
CA ASN A 72 15.01 -12.00 -8.12
C ASN A 72 14.85 -10.60 -8.66
N LEU A 73 14.46 -9.65 -7.79
CA LEU A 73 14.33 -8.27 -8.22
C LEU A 73 15.70 -7.62 -8.34
N PRO A 74 15.87 -6.72 -9.30
CA PRO A 74 17.02 -5.82 -9.27
C PRO A 74 16.98 -4.92 -8.05
N ASN A 75 18.15 -4.58 -7.52
CA ASN A 75 18.24 -3.58 -6.47
C ASN A 75 17.62 -2.28 -6.97
N GLY A 76 16.90 -1.62 -6.12
CA GLY A 76 16.32 -0.33 -6.50
C GLY A 76 15.04 -0.02 -5.78
N ILE A 77 14.36 0.99 -6.29
CA ILE A 77 13.17 1.56 -5.69
C ILE A 77 11.94 0.98 -6.37
N TYR A 78 10.95 0.65 -5.56
CA TYR A 78 9.67 0.14 -6.03
C TYR A 78 8.57 0.92 -5.33
N ILE A 79 7.39 0.93 -5.92
CA ILE A 79 6.25 1.67 -5.41
C ILE A 79 5.16 0.68 -5.03
N ILE A 80 4.71 0.73 -3.78
CA ILE A 80 3.52 0.02 -3.34
C ILE A 80 2.33 0.94 -3.57
N LYS A 81 1.28 0.42 -4.18
CA LYS A 81 0.06 1.19 -4.42
C LYS A 81 -1.12 0.44 -3.83
N LEU A 82 -1.81 1.11 -2.91
CA LEU A 82 -3.07 0.63 -2.34
C LEU A 82 -4.19 1.42 -2.98
N GLN A 83 -5.01 0.77 -3.76
CA GLN A 83 -6.09 1.43 -4.48
C GLN A 83 -7.42 0.87 -4.02
N GLY A 84 -8.25 1.74 -3.46
CA GLY A 84 -9.61 1.44 -3.08
C GLY A 84 -10.60 2.12 -4.00
N ARG A 85 -11.86 2.21 -3.55
CA ARG A 85 -12.91 2.82 -4.37
C ARG A 85 -12.70 4.31 -4.58
N LYS A 86 -12.24 5.02 -3.54
CA LYS A 86 -12.16 6.47 -3.57
C LYS A 86 -10.80 7.01 -3.16
N GLU A 87 -9.90 6.15 -2.74
CA GLU A 87 -8.59 6.56 -2.23
C GLU A 87 -7.51 5.75 -2.88
N VAL A 88 -6.39 6.40 -3.10
CA VAL A 88 -5.18 5.74 -3.55
C VAL A 88 -4.05 6.19 -2.64
N HIS A 89 -3.32 5.24 -2.10
CA HIS A 89 -2.16 5.50 -1.27
C HIS A 89 -0.95 4.82 -1.90
N THR A 90 0.17 5.52 -1.90
CA THR A 90 1.40 4.94 -2.43
C THR A 90 2.52 5.15 -1.44
N GLN A 91 3.50 4.28 -1.51
CA GLN A 91 4.74 4.50 -0.77
C GLN A 91 5.89 3.87 -1.50
N LYS A 92 7.06 4.40 -1.23
CA LYS A 92 8.30 3.98 -1.84
C LYS A 92 8.96 2.96 -0.93
N ILE A 93 9.43 1.86 -1.51
CA ILE A 93 10.25 0.87 -0.80
C ILE A 93 11.52 0.64 -1.59
N THR A 94 12.56 0.21 -0.90
CA THR A 94 13.86 -0.03 -1.53
C THR A 94 14.29 -1.47 -1.29
N PHE A 95 14.58 -2.16 -2.39
CA PHE A 95 15.09 -3.53 -2.32
C PHE A 95 16.61 -3.47 -2.45
N ILE A 96 17.30 -4.07 -1.49
CA ILE A 96 18.76 -4.14 -1.47
C ILE A 96 19.16 -5.56 -1.16
N LYS A 97 19.87 -6.17 -2.09
CA LYS A 97 20.43 -7.49 -1.85
C LYS A 97 21.64 -7.43 -0.94
#